data_63300d32339b3f9691bab46144a70888
#
_entry.id   63300d32339b3f9691bab46144a70888
#
_cell.length_a   1.000
_cell.length_b   1.000
_cell.length_c   1.000
_cell.angle_alpha   90.00
_cell.angle_beta   90.00
_cell.angle_gamma   90.00
#
_symmetry.space_group_name_H-M   'P 1'
#
loop_
_entity.id
_entity.type
_entity.pdbx_description
1 polymer ?
#
loop_
_entity_poly.entity_id
_entity_poly.type
_entity_poly.pdbx_seq_one_letter_code
_entity_poly.pdbx_strand_id
1 'polypeptide(L)'
;MSNINTKQFVLKNQYHILLLTCLVIAGLIIRLIILPYDIPITEDGSVYFWYAMDMSITDSFPENYNFPNNGWPSFLSLIFDISNSDNYLDYMNTQRITTVIISLITIIAVYYLCTHFFNKNYSLIGAAIFSFEPRLILDSLSG
;
A
#
# COMPACT_ATOMS: atom_id res chain seq x y z
N MET A 1 24.60 -13.71 -35.28
CA MET A 1 23.80 -12.45 -35.16
C MET A 1 22.69 -12.50 -34.10
N SER A 2 22.20 -13.65 -33.62
CA SER A 2 21.11 -13.76 -32.64
C SER A 2 21.45 -13.33 -31.20
N ASN A 3 22.71 -13.51 -30.75
CA ASN A 3 23.13 -13.26 -29.36
C ASN A 3 23.18 -11.76 -28.95
N ILE A 4 23.35 -10.84 -29.89
CA ILE A 4 23.44 -9.40 -29.60
C ILE A 4 22.06 -8.84 -29.32
N ASN A 5 21.05 -9.27 -30.08
CA ASN A 5 19.65 -8.81 -29.90
C ASN A 5 19.06 -9.28 -28.57
N THR A 6 19.39 -10.50 -28.12
CA THR A 6 18.90 -11.05 -26.87
C THR A 6 19.50 -10.30 -25.67
N LYS A 7 20.79 -9.97 -25.68
CA LYS A 7 21.44 -9.19 -24.61
C LYS A 7 20.86 -7.76 -24.52
N GLN A 8 20.65 -7.10 -25.65
CA GLN A 8 20.04 -5.76 -25.64
C GLN A 8 18.60 -5.76 -25.14
N PHE A 9 17.82 -6.78 -25.46
CA PHE A 9 16.45 -6.94 -24.98
C PHE A 9 16.41 -7.16 -23.46
N VAL A 10 17.26 -8.01 -22.94
CA VAL A 10 17.39 -8.29 -21.49
C VAL A 10 17.82 -7.04 -20.74
N LEU A 11 18.84 -6.34 -21.19
CA LEU A 11 19.33 -5.08 -20.57
C LEU A 11 18.25 -4.00 -20.54
N LYS A 12 17.50 -3.84 -21.63
CA LYS A 12 16.41 -2.87 -21.70
C LYS A 12 15.27 -3.20 -20.73
N ASN A 13 14.99 -4.49 -20.51
CA ASN A 13 13.97 -4.90 -19.55
C ASN A 13 14.43 -4.70 -18.10
N GLN A 14 15.68 -4.99 -17.78
CA GLN A 14 16.29 -4.75 -16.46
C GLN A 14 16.28 -3.27 -16.07
N TYR A 15 16.52 -2.36 -17.04
CA TYR A 15 16.46 -0.91 -16.81
C TYR A 15 15.07 -0.44 -16.33
N HIS A 16 14.00 -0.92 -16.95
CA HIS A 16 12.63 -0.53 -16.51
C HIS A 16 12.28 -1.09 -15.14
N ILE A 17 12.74 -2.30 -14.82
CA ILE A 17 12.55 -2.89 -13.49
C ILE A 17 13.31 -2.07 -12.44
N LEU A 18 14.55 -1.69 -12.73
CA LEU A 18 15.35 -0.85 -11.84
C LEU A 18 14.68 0.50 -11.58
N LEU A 19 14.19 1.17 -12.63
CA LEU A 19 13.49 2.45 -12.48
C LEU A 19 12.19 2.31 -11.68
N LEU A 20 11.42 1.25 -11.90
CA LEU A 20 10.22 0.97 -11.13
C LEU A 20 10.55 0.73 -9.64
N THR A 21 11.61 -0.02 -9.36
CA THR A 21 12.09 -0.27 -7.99
C THR A 21 12.51 1.05 -7.31
N CYS A 22 13.28 1.90 -8.00
CA CYS A 22 13.65 3.23 -7.48
C CYS A 22 12.42 4.09 -7.19
N LEU A 23 11.41 4.05 -8.04
CA LEU A 23 10.16 4.78 -7.89
C LEU A 23 9.37 4.30 -6.66
N VAL A 24 9.26 2.98 -6.45
CA VAL A 24 8.61 2.40 -5.27
C VAL A 24 9.36 2.76 -3.98
N ILE A 25 10.69 2.71 -4.00
CA ILE A 25 11.52 3.11 -2.85
C ILE A 25 11.34 4.59 -2.54
N ALA A 26 11.34 5.47 -3.55
CA ALA A 26 11.10 6.90 -3.35
C ALA A 26 9.69 7.15 -2.78
N GLY A 27 8.68 6.46 -3.29
CA GLY A 27 7.31 6.51 -2.76
C GLY A 27 7.20 6.04 -1.31
N LEU A 28 7.95 4.99 -0.92
CA LEU A 28 8.04 4.53 0.46
C LEU A 28 8.69 5.59 1.36
N ILE A 29 9.85 6.12 0.96
CA ILE A 29 10.58 7.12 1.76
C ILE A 29 9.69 8.34 2.05
N ILE A 30 9.00 8.87 1.06
CA ILE A 30 8.10 10.02 1.25
C ILE A 30 6.99 9.68 2.26
N ARG A 31 6.35 8.52 2.14
CA ARG A 31 5.28 8.10 3.07
C ARG A 31 5.79 7.96 4.49
N LEU A 32 6.97 7.36 4.70
CA LEU A 32 7.55 7.20 6.03
C LEU A 32 7.98 8.53 6.67
N ILE A 33 8.43 9.53 5.88
CA ILE A 33 8.78 10.87 6.40
C ILE A 33 7.54 11.62 6.88
N ILE A 34 6.41 11.46 6.18
CA ILE A 34 5.17 12.20 6.45
C ILE A 34 4.27 11.45 7.46
N LEU A 35 4.53 10.17 7.73
CA LEU A 35 3.69 9.31 8.56
C LEU A 35 3.57 9.87 9.99
N PRO A 36 2.34 10.14 10.48
CA PRO A 36 2.11 10.74 11.80
C PRO A 36 2.08 9.67 12.89
N TYR A 37 3.25 9.22 13.35
CA TYR A 37 3.39 8.13 14.33
C TYR A 37 2.76 8.41 15.70
N ASP A 38 2.72 9.69 16.12
CA ASP A 38 2.29 10.11 17.46
C ASP A 38 0.82 10.52 17.53
N ILE A 39 0.10 10.47 16.41
CA ILE A 39 -1.29 10.91 16.31
C ILE A 39 -2.19 9.71 16.06
N PRO A 40 -3.29 9.53 16.81
CA PRO A 40 -4.27 8.49 16.53
C PRO A 40 -4.88 8.60 15.13
N ILE A 41 -5.35 7.48 14.58
CA ILE A 41 -6.12 7.45 13.34
C ILE A 41 -7.48 8.13 13.60
N THR A 42 -7.95 8.91 12.63
CA THR A 42 -9.21 9.63 12.68
C THR A 42 -10.14 9.22 11.55
N GLU A 43 -11.37 9.73 11.56
CA GLU A 43 -12.37 9.55 10.49
C GLU A 43 -12.66 8.06 10.19
N ASP A 44 -12.79 7.71 8.93
CA ASP A 44 -13.14 6.36 8.49
C ASP A 44 -12.10 5.30 8.90
N GLY A 45 -10.82 5.67 8.94
CA GLY A 45 -9.74 4.80 9.38
C GLY A 45 -9.94 4.31 10.82
N SER A 46 -10.43 5.18 11.73
CA SER A 46 -10.71 4.81 13.12
C SER A 46 -11.86 3.82 13.24
N VAL A 47 -12.85 3.93 12.39
CA VAL A 47 -14.00 3.01 12.37
C VAL A 47 -13.56 1.61 11.95
N TYR A 48 -12.76 1.50 10.89
CA TYR A 48 -12.19 0.21 10.46
C TYR A 48 -11.24 -0.37 11.51
N PHE A 49 -10.50 0.50 12.21
CA PHE A 49 -9.63 0.10 13.31
C PHE A 49 -10.41 -0.62 14.41
N TRP A 50 -11.44 0.04 14.96
CA TRP A 50 -12.24 -0.54 16.04
C TRP A 50 -12.96 -1.81 15.62
N TYR A 51 -13.45 -1.85 14.38
CA TYR A 51 -14.08 -3.05 13.85
C TYR A 51 -13.08 -4.23 13.77
N ALA A 52 -11.87 -3.98 13.27
CA ALA A 52 -10.82 -5.00 13.20
C ALA A 52 -10.37 -5.45 14.59
N MET A 53 -10.27 -4.52 15.56
CA MET A 53 -9.94 -4.85 16.97
C MET A 53 -11.00 -5.73 17.60
N ASP A 54 -12.29 -5.40 17.43
CA ASP A 54 -13.38 -6.22 17.96
C ASP A 54 -13.34 -7.64 17.36
N MET A 55 -13.07 -7.77 16.06
CA MET A 55 -12.91 -9.06 15.40
C MET A 55 -11.72 -9.86 15.94
N SER A 56 -10.57 -9.20 16.13
CA SER A 56 -9.36 -9.85 16.69
C SER A 56 -9.57 -10.35 18.12
N ILE A 57 -10.37 -9.64 18.95
CA ILE A 57 -10.63 -10.04 20.32
C ILE A 57 -11.71 -11.12 20.43
N THR A 58 -12.75 -11.05 19.58
CA THR A 58 -13.96 -11.91 19.72
C THR A 58 -13.96 -13.12 18.78
N ASP A 59 -13.02 -13.20 17.84
CA ASP A 59 -12.98 -14.19 16.74
C ASP A 59 -14.29 -14.27 15.94
N SER A 60 -15.06 -13.19 15.93
CA SER A 60 -16.38 -13.14 15.28
C SER A 60 -16.66 -11.79 14.64
N PHE A 61 -17.60 -11.77 13.69
CA PHE A 61 -18.06 -10.50 13.12
C PHE A 61 -18.90 -9.73 14.14
N PRO A 62 -18.53 -8.47 14.46
CA PRO A 62 -19.30 -7.67 15.41
C PRO A 62 -20.70 -7.36 14.88
N GLU A 63 -21.73 -7.59 15.67
CA GLU A 63 -23.13 -7.37 15.29
C GLU A 63 -23.51 -5.88 15.25
N ASN A 64 -22.75 -5.03 15.92
CA ASN A 64 -23.07 -3.60 16.11
C ASN A 64 -22.55 -2.68 15.00
N TYR A 65 -21.75 -3.18 14.09
CA TYR A 65 -21.22 -2.40 12.97
C TYR A 65 -22.06 -2.63 11.71
N ASN A 66 -22.76 -1.61 11.28
CA ASN A 66 -23.58 -1.67 10.08
C ASN A 66 -22.76 -1.24 8.82
N PHE A 67 -21.61 -1.89 8.60
CA PHE A 67 -20.79 -1.63 7.41
C PHE A 67 -21.02 -2.69 6.35
N PRO A 68 -21.25 -2.27 5.11
CA PRO A 68 -21.47 -3.21 4.01
C PRO A 68 -20.20 -3.92 3.55
N ASN A 69 -19.02 -3.50 4.02
CA ASN A 69 -17.73 -4.00 3.55
C ASN A 69 -16.87 -4.54 4.70
N ASN A 70 -16.94 -5.85 4.92
CA ASN A 70 -16.19 -6.54 5.97
C ASN A 70 -14.77 -6.96 5.55
N GLY A 71 -14.42 -6.85 4.28
CA GLY A 71 -13.15 -7.38 3.74
C GLY A 71 -11.92 -6.70 4.34
N TRP A 72 -11.93 -5.36 4.42
CA TRP A 72 -10.81 -4.62 4.99
C TRP A 72 -10.63 -4.84 6.49
N PRO A 73 -11.66 -4.72 7.35
CA PRO A 73 -11.54 -5.03 8.76
C PRO A 73 -11.11 -6.48 9.04
N SER A 74 -11.62 -7.47 8.28
CA SER A 74 -11.20 -8.87 8.43
C SER A 74 -9.73 -9.08 8.09
N PHE A 75 -9.22 -8.39 7.07
CA PHE A 75 -7.80 -8.45 6.74
C PHE A 75 -6.94 -7.79 7.83
N LEU A 76 -7.39 -6.65 8.37
CA LEU A 76 -6.69 -5.96 9.46
C LEU A 76 -6.70 -6.78 10.76
N SER A 77 -7.80 -7.47 11.11
CA SER A 77 -7.86 -8.30 12.31
C SER A 77 -6.80 -9.40 12.30
N LEU A 78 -6.59 -10.05 11.15
CA LEU A 78 -5.51 -11.05 10.99
C LEU A 78 -4.11 -10.44 11.20
N ILE A 79 -3.90 -9.19 10.80
CA ILE A 79 -2.63 -8.49 11.01
C ILE A 79 -2.46 -8.10 12.48
N PHE A 80 -3.55 -7.70 13.14
CA PHE A 80 -3.54 -7.36 14.56
C PHE A 80 -3.23 -8.57 15.43
N ASP A 81 -3.77 -9.74 15.12
CA ASP A 81 -3.47 -11.00 15.81
C ASP A 81 -1.97 -11.35 15.77
N ILE A 82 -1.30 -11.02 14.66
CA ILE A 82 0.14 -11.26 14.50
C ILE A 82 0.97 -10.17 15.18
N SER A 83 0.47 -8.92 15.21
CA SER A 83 1.24 -7.76 15.68
C SER A 83 1.51 -7.76 17.18
N ASN A 84 0.62 -8.31 17.99
CA ASN A 84 0.72 -8.48 19.45
C ASN A 84 1.31 -7.26 20.18
N SER A 85 0.72 -6.08 19.95
CA SER A 85 1.19 -4.79 20.48
C SER A 85 0.59 -4.49 21.85
N ASP A 86 1.29 -3.69 22.69
CA ASP A 86 0.87 -3.40 24.06
C ASP A 86 -0.11 -2.21 24.15
N ASN A 87 -0.23 -1.38 23.12
CA ASN A 87 -1.09 -0.21 23.13
C ASN A 87 -1.81 0.04 21.81
N TYR A 88 -2.92 0.77 21.85
CA TYR A 88 -3.75 1.07 20.69
C TYR A 88 -3.06 1.90 19.61
N LEU A 89 -2.14 2.80 19.99
CA LEU A 89 -1.41 3.63 19.03
C LEU A 89 -0.49 2.78 18.14
N ASP A 90 0.12 1.74 18.70
CA ASP A 90 0.96 0.82 17.93
C ASP A 90 0.14 -0.01 16.94
N TYR A 91 -1.07 -0.45 17.34
CA TYR A 91 -2.00 -1.10 16.40
C TYR A 91 -2.46 -0.14 15.28
N MET A 92 -2.74 1.14 15.62
CA MET A 92 -3.07 2.16 14.62
C MET A 92 -1.92 2.42 13.65
N ASN A 93 -0.68 2.45 14.15
CA ASN A 93 0.51 2.55 13.29
C ASN A 93 0.71 1.30 12.43
N THR A 94 0.39 0.12 12.95
CA THR A 94 0.37 -1.13 12.16
C THR A 94 -0.63 -1.05 11.02
N GLN A 95 -1.84 -0.52 11.26
CA GLN A 95 -2.83 -0.27 10.20
C GLN A 95 -2.27 0.69 9.14
N ARG A 96 -1.67 1.82 9.53
CA ARG A 96 -1.06 2.78 8.60
C ARG A 96 0.06 2.15 7.76
N ILE A 97 0.95 1.40 8.40
CA ILE A 97 2.04 0.72 7.68
C ILE A 97 1.46 -0.29 6.68
N THR A 98 0.39 -0.98 7.05
CA THR A 98 -0.30 -1.92 6.17
C THR A 98 -0.88 -1.22 4.94
N THR A 99 -1.56 -0.07 5.11
CA THR A 99 -2.08 0.72 3.99
C THR A 99 -0.96 1.29 3.12
N VAL A 100 0.16 1.72 3.71
CA VAL A 100 1.35 2.14 2.96
C VAL A 100 1.87 1.00 2.09
N ILE A 101 2.02 -0.22 2.63
CA ILE A 101 2.50 -1.39 1.87
C ILE A 101 1.56 -1.69 0.69
N ILE A 102 0.24 -1.70 0.91
CA ILE A 102 -0.75 -1.91 -0.15
C ILE A 102 -0.67 -0.81 -1.21
N SER A 103 -0.52 0.45 -0.81
CA SER A 103 -0.35 1.58 -1.73
C SER A 103 0.92 1.40 -2.61
N LEU A 104 2.02 0.90 -2.05
CA LEU A 104 3.25 0.63 -2.82
C LEU A 104 3.07 -0.54 -3.80
N ILE A 105 2.37 -1.60 -3.42
CA ILE A 105 2.01 -2.71 -4.32
C ILE A 105 1.13 -2.18 -5.46
N THR A 106 0.23 -1.24 -5.17
CA THR A 106 -0.64 -0.62 -6.18
C THR A 106 0.15 0.17 -7.22
N ILE A 107 1.28 0.82 -6.87
CA ILE A 107 2.17 1.47 -7.85
C ILE A 107 2.66 0.46 -8.90
N ILE A 108 3.03 -0.74 -8.46
CA ILE A 108 3.48 -1.81 -9.34
C ILE A 108 2.32 -2.28 -10.24
N ALA A 109 1.13 -2.46 -9.67
CA ALA A 109 -0.07 -2.84 -10.42
C ALA A 109 -0.43 -1.79 -11.48
N VAL A 110 -0.37 -0.50 -11.14
CA VAL A 110 -0.60 0.62 -12.08
C VAL A 110 0.42 0.60 -13.22
N TYR A 111 1.70 0.37 -12.92
CA TYR A 111 2.72 0.22 -13.97
C TYR A 111 2.35 -0.88 -14.96
N TYR A 112 2.03 -2.09 -14.47
CA TYR A 112 1.67 -3.21 -15.33
C TYR A 112 0.38 -2.95 -16.09
N LEU A 113 -0.63 -2.36 -15.48
CA LEU A 113 -1.85 -1.95 -16.16
C LEU A 113 -1.56 -0.98 -17.32
N CYS A 114 -0.74 0.04 -17.09
CA CYS A 114 -0.34 0.98 -18.11
C CYS A 114 0.42 0.31 -19.28
N THR A 115 1.18 -0.77 -19.03
CA THR A 115 1.90 -1.48 -20.10
C THR A 115 0.99 -2.18 -21.10
N HIS A 116 -0.29 -2.38 -20.79
CA HIS A 116 -1.27 -2.91 -21.76
C HIS A 116 -1.72 -1.87 -22.80
N PHE A 117 -1.60 -0.58 -22.48
CA PHE A 117 -2.07 0.50 -23.34
C PHE A 117 -0.93 1.35 -23.91
N PHE A 118 0.21 1.40 -23.21
CA PHE A 118 1.34 2.27 -23.53
C PHE A 118 2.66 1.50 -23.53
N ASN A 119 3.68 2.10 -24.15
CA ASN A 119 5.02 1.55 -24.04
C ASN A 119 5.59 1.73 -22.60
N LYS A 120 6.62 0.95 -22.26
CA LYS A 120 7.20 0.90 -20.89
C LYS A 120 7.63 2.26 -20.33
N ASN A 121 8.08 3.20 -21.18
CA ASN A 121 8.48 4.52 -20.72
C ASN A 121 7.28 5.35 -20.24
N TYR A 122 6.20 5.38 -21.00
CA TYR A 122 4.97 6.07 -20.61
C TYR A 122 4.29 5.38 -19.42
N SER A 123 4.41 4.06 -19.32
CA SER A 123 3.91 3.31 -18.15
C SER A 123 4.63 3.69 -16.87
N LEU A 124 5.94 3.95 -16.92
CA LEU A 124 6.70 4.49 -15.77
C LEU A 124 6.22 5.89 -15.37
N ILE A 125 5.90 6.75 -16.34
CA ILE A 125 5.33 8.07 -16.05
C ILE A 125 3.98 7.94 -15.35
N GLY A 126 3.09 7.06 -15.82
CA GLY A 126 1.81 6.79 -15.17
C GLY A 126 1.97 6.30 -13.72
N ALA A 127 2.88 5.35 -13.49
CA ALA A 127 3.21 4.87 -12.16
C ALA A 127 3.83 5.97 -11.27
N ALA A 128 4.66 6.87 -11.84
CA ALA A 128 5.22 7.99 -11.12
C ALA A 128 4.15 9.01 -10.69
N ILE A 129 3.23 9.37 -11.59
CA ILE A 129 2.10 10.25 -11.26
C ILE A 129 1.31 9.65 -10.11
N PHE A 130 0.95 8.35 -10.16
CA PHE A 130 0.24 7.68 -9.09
C PHE A 130 1.03 7.65 -7.78
N SER A 131 2.36 7.39 -7.84
CA SER A 131 3.23 7.30 -6.65
C SER A 131 3.34 8.61 -5.88
N PHE A 132 3.36 9.74 -6.59
CA PHE A 132 3.61 11.08 -6.05
C PHE A 132 2.36 11.95 -5.97
N GLU A 133 1.18 11.42 -6.31
CA GLU A 133 -0.08 12.14 -6.12
C GLU A 133 -0.32 12.43 -4.63
N PRO A 134 -0.37 13.71 -4.21
CA PRO A 134 -0.43 14.07 -2.79
C PRO A 134 -1.64 13.47 -2.07
N ARG A 135 -2.80 13.41 -2.72
CA ARG A 135 -4.01 12.83 -2.14
C ARG A 135 -3.84 11.34 -1.87
N LEU A 136 -3.29 10.58 -2.81
CA LEU A 136 -3.06 9.14 -2.65
C LEU A 136 -2.01 8.85 -1.57
N ILE A 137 -1.03 9.75 -1.40
CA ILE A 137 -0.08 9.66 -0.29
C ILE A 137 -0.83 9.85 1.04
N LEU A 138 -1.60 10.91 1.20
CA LEU A 138 -2.35 11.20 2.42
C LEU A 138 -3.36 10.09 2.74
N ASP A 139 -4.11 9.62 1.75
CA ASP A 139 -5.08 8.52 1.91
C ASP A 139 -4.37 7.23 2.40
N SER A 140 -3.15 6.96 1.94
CA SER A 140 -2.37 5.80 2.40
C SER A 140 -1.85 5.93 3.84
N LEU A 141 -1.90 7.13 4.44
CA LEU A 141 -1.47 7.41 5.81
C LEU A 141 -2.63 7.53 6.80
N SER A 142 -3.86 7.59 6.31
CA SER A 142 -5.07 7.70 7.14
C SER A 142 -5.51 6.37 7.76
N GLY A 143 -5.01 5.25 7.26
CA GLY A 143 -5.28 3.90 7.79
C GLY A 143 -6.30 3.11 6.98
#